data_d8f9428555b32ae0d8714f35d73cb9e8
#
_entry.id   d8f9428555b32ae0d8714f35d73cb9e8
#
_cell.length_a   1.000
_cell.length_b   1.000
_cell.length_c   1.000
_cell.angle_alpha   90.00
_cell.angle_beta   90.00
_cell.angle_gamma   90.00
#
_symmetry.space_group_name_H-M   'P 1'
#
loop_
_entity.id
_entity.type
_entity.pdbx_description
1 polymer ?
#
loop_
_entity_poly.entity_id
_entity_poly.type
_entity_poly.pdbx_seq_one_letter_code
_entity_poly.pdbx_strand_id
1 'polypeptide(L)'
;MPRELFAVDVGASWVKSALVVDGRAGEIAKEPVARGLDALVEQLNRLSAGQRWGLCVAGLVDRSAGVLRYSSNLGLRDAPLVQLLETEPVVFANDLDAAAVGEADGGTLALLQIGTGIAGRFVVDGDVLPSATGLAGEVGHLRFRDDGLPCSCGRSGCAEAYGSWGALARRYPAAAEPSDLPPEVVAGAHEAIGFAAAALVATCDPGTLRIGGGLAAAWGETLLEAVRRELSERVLPDVAAATAVERGRLGDSAALVGLARSAK
;
A
#
# COMPACT_ATOMS: atom_id res chain seq x y z
N MET A 1 22.87 20.90 1.00
CA MET A 1 22.10 20.96 -0.24
C MET A 1 20.74 20.36 0.03
N PRO A 2 19.65 20.86 -0.54
CA PRO A 2 18.33 20.22 -0.41
C PRO A 2 18.42 18.77 -0.90
N ARG A 3 17.72 17.86 -0.20
CA ARG A 3 17.65 16.45 -0.63
C ARG A 3 16.57 16.35 -1.70
N GLU A 4 16.99 16.26 -2.94
CA GLU A 4 16.09 16.18 -4.10
C GLU A 4 16.11 14.77 -4.70
N LEU A 5 14.92 14.25 -5.01
CA LEU A 5 14.74 12.99 -5.73
C LEU A 5 13.54 13.10 -6.67
N PHE A 6 13.72 12.73 -7.91
CA PHE A 6 12.58 12.48 -8.79
C PHE A 6 12.02 11.10 -8.48
N ALA A 7 10.83 11.04 -7.93
CA ALA A 7 10.19 9.81 -7.49
C ALA A 7 9.15 9.34 -8.50
N VAL A 8 9.15 8.04 -8.79
CA VAL A 8 8.20 7.40 -9.73
C VAL A 8 7.52 6.22 -9.03
N ASP A 9 6.20 6.22 -9.00
CA ASP A 9 5.33 5.19 -8.42
C ASP A 9 4.51 4.53 -9.53
N VAL A 10 4.79 3.26 -9.81
CA VAL A 10 4.08 2.45 -10.81
C VAL A 10 3.00 1.63 -10.13
N GLY A 11 1.78 2.13 -10.15
CA GLY A 11 0.60 1.44 -9.65
C GLY A 11 -0.04 0.47 -10.65
N ALA A 12 -1.25 0.04 -10.36
CA ALA A 12 -2.02 -0.87 -11.22
C ALA A 12 -2.48 -0.24 -12.55
N SER A 13 -2.83 1.04 -12.54
CA SER A 13 -3.43 1.76 -13.68
C SER A 13 -2.68 3.03 -14.04
N TRP A 14 -1.98 3.62 -13.09
CA TRP A 14 -1.33 4.92 -13.22
C TRP A 14 0.11 4.86 -12.78
N VAL A 15 0.96 5.54 -13.53
CA VAL A 15 2.29 5.95 -13.09
C VAL A 15 2.14 7.36 -12.52
N LYS A 16 2.58 7.55 -11.28
CA LYS A 16 2.67 8.86 -10.63
C LYS A 16 4.13 9.26 -10.54
N SER A 17 4.41 10.51 -10.76
CA SER A 17 5.77 11.04 -10.61
C SER A 17 5.76 12.45 -10.05
N ALA A 18 6.77 12.78 -9.26
CA ALA A 18 7.00 14.13 -8.75
C ALA A 18 8.46 14.32 -8.35
N LEU A 19 8.92 15.55 -8.41
CA LEU A 19 10.13 15.96 -7.70
C LEU A 19 9.80 16.09 -6.21
N VAL A 20 10.54 15.37 -5.38
CA VAL A 20 10.44 15.44 -3.92
C VAL A 20 11.63 16.22 -3.38
N VAL A 21 11.37 17.31 -2.68
CA VAL A 21 12.39 18.18 -2.08
C VAL A 21 12.16 18.24 -0.58
N ASP A 22 13.19 17.93 0.20
CA ASP A 22 13.14 17.93 1.68
C ASP A 22 11.91 17.19 2.25
N GLY A 23 11.56 16.03 1.64
CA GLY A 23 10.46 15.17 2.06
C GLY A 23 9.06 15.68 1.69
N ARG A 24 8.96 16.66 0.80
CA ARG A 24 7.68 17.17 0.27
C ARG A 24 7.61 16.94 -1.23
N ALA A 25 6.55 16.28 -1.68
CA ALA A 25 6.29 16.12 -3.10
C ALA A 25 5.79 17.44 -3.70
N GLY A 26 6.34 17.80 -4.85
CA GLY A 26 5.82 18.85 -5.70
C GLY A 26 4.52 18.45 -6.40
N GLU A 27 4.23 19.07 -7.53
CA GLU A 27 3.08 18.69 -8.37
C GLU A 27 3.22 17.24 -8.84
N ILE A 28 2.16 16.44 -8.62
CA ILE A 28 2.14 15.02 -9.00
C ILE A 28 1.60 14.89 -10.42
N ALA A 29 2.45 14.51 -11.35
CA ALA A 29 2.04 14.10 -12.68
C ALA A 29 1.49 12.66 -12.63
N LYS A 30 0.43 12.41 -13.42
CA LYS A 30 -0.21 11.09 -13.55
C LYS A 30 -0.36 10.76 -15.02
N GLU A 31 0.10 9.59 -15.41
CA GLU A 31 -0.11 9.05 -16.76
C GLU A 31 -0.51 7.57 -16.68
N PRO A 32 -1.26 7.03 -17.67
CA PRO A 32 -1.59 5.61 -17.69
C PRO A 32 -0.32 4.76 -17.72
N VAL A 33 -0.33 3.64 -16.98
CA VAL A 33 0.79 2.71 -17.00
C VAL A 33 0.86 2.00 -18.36
N ALA A 34 2.03 1.99 -18.98
CA ALA A 34 2.28 1.28 -20.23
C ALA A 34 2.16 -0.24 -20.01
N ARG A 35 1.57 -0.94 -20.97
CA ARG A 35 1.32 -2.38 -20.85
C ARG A 35 2.41 -3.18 -21.54
N GLY A 36 2.93 -4.19 -20.83
CA GLY A 36 4.07 -5.00 -21.26
C GLY A 36 5.41 -4.43 -20.79
N LEU A 37 6.40 -5.31 -20.71
CA LEU A 37 7.69 -4.96 -20.09
C LEU A 37 8.44 -3.89 -20.89
N ASP A 38 8.54 -4.05 -22.20
CA ASP A 38 9.31 -3.12 -23.05
C ASP A 38 8.72 -1.71 -23.04
N ALA A 39 7.38 -1.60 -23.17
CA ALA A 39 6.70 -0.32 -23.12
C ALA A 39 6.79 0.35 -21.75
N LEU A 40 6.78 -0.43 -20.66
CA LEU A 40 6.99 0.09 -19.31
C LEU A 40 8.42 0.60 -19.14
N VAL A 41 9.42 -0.12 -19.64
CA VAL A 41 10.83 0.31 -19.62
C VAL A 41 11.03 1.61 -20.40
N GLU A 42 10.47 1.72 -21.61
CA GLU A 42 10.50 2.98 -22.38
C GLU A 42 9.85 4.14 -21.64
N GLN A 43 8.69 3.91 -21.00
CA GLN A 43 8.00 4.91 -20.19
C GLN A 43 8.88 5.39 -19.03
N LEU A 44 9.50 4.46 -18.31
CA LEU A 44 10.36 4.77 -17.16
C LEU A 44 11.64 5.51 -17.59
N ASN A 45 12.28 5.10 -18.67
CA ASN A 45 13.47 5.77 -19.23
C ASN A 45 13.15 7.22 -19.62
N ARG A 46 12.00 7.45 -20.27
CA ARG A 46 11.56 8.80 -20.62
C ARG A 46 11.32 9.68 -19.37
N LEU A 47 10.70 9.12 -18.33
CA LEU A 47 10.39 9.87 -17.10
C LEU A 47 11.64 10.20 -16.28
N SER A 48 12.60 9.27 -16.22
CA SER A 48 13.81 9.41 -15.39
C SER A 48 14.97 10.13 -16.07
N ALA A 49 14.85 10.44 -17.36
CA ALA A 49 15.96 10.97 -18.16
C ALA A 49 16.64 12.19 -17.51
N GLY A 50 17.94 12.08 -17.27
CA GLY A 50 18.78 13.15 -16.72
C GLY A 50 18.53 13.47 -15.22
N GLN A 51 17.82 12.60 -14.49
CA GLN A 51 17.45 12.85 -13.09
C GLN A 51 18.08 11.83 -12.14
N ARG A 52 18.36 12.27 -10.89
CA ARG A 52 18.56 11.37 -9.75
C ARG A 52 17.19 10.91 -9.31
N TRP A 53 16.86 9.62 -9.44
CA TRP A 53 15.51 9.15 -9.29
C TRP A 53 15.36 7.88 -8.46
N GLY A 54 14.13 7.62 -8.01
CA GLY A 54 13.72 6.42 -7.29
C GLY A 54 12.46 5.83 -7.88
N LEU A 55 12.35 4.51 -7.82
CA LEU A 55 11.26 3.72 -8.40
C LEU A 55 10.59 2.86 -7.34
N CYS A 56 9.26 2.92 -7.25
CA CYS A 56 8.49 1.85 -6.63
C CYS A 56 7.46 1.27 -7.60
N VAL A 57 7.12 0.00 -7.38
CA VAL A 57 6.25 -0.75 -8.28
C VAL A 57 5.28 -1.59 -7.46
N ALA A 58 4.01 -1.59 -7.88
CA ALA A 58 2.98 -2.47 -7.32
C ALA A 58 3.29 -3.93 -7.64
N GLY A 59 3.62 -4.72 -6.63
CA GLY A 59 3.94 -6.13 -6.75
C GLY A 59 5.08 -6.58 -5.85
N LEU A 60 5.45 -7.84 -5.98
CA LEU A 60 6.56 -8.44 -5.22
C LEU A 60 7.89 -8.07 -5.89
N VAL A 61 8.73 -7.32 -5.20
CA VAL A 61 10.04 -6.90 -5.69
C VAL A 61 11.18 -7.58 -4.94
N ASP A 62 12.22 -7.95 -5.67
CA ASP A 62 13.53 -8.29 -5.11
C ASP A 62 14.43 -7.08 -5.29
N ARG A 63 14.57 -6.30 -4.21
CA ARG A 63 15.35 -5.06 -4.21
C ARG A 63 16.82 -5.30 -4.55
N SER A 64 17.39 -6.39 -4.02
CA SER A 64 18.81 -6.70 -4.18
C SER A 64 19.16 -7.15 -5.60
N ALA A 65 18.22 -7.84 -6.25
CA ALA A 65 18.37 -8.28 -7.63
C ALA A 65 17.83 -7.28 -8.65
N GLY A 66 17.14 -6.21 -8.23
CA GLY A 66 16.51 -5.26 -9.17
C GLY A 66 15.36 -5.88 -9.99
N VAL A 67 14.70 -6.91 -9.47
CA VAL A 67 13.73 -7.74 -10.21
C VAL A 67 12.32 -7.54 -9.66
N LEU A 68 11.37 -7.29 -10.53
CA LEU A 68 9.94 -7.42 -10.23
C LEU A 68 9.59 -8.91 -10.34
N ARG A 69 9.50 -9.60 -9.20
CA ARG A 69 9.22 -11.03 -9.13
C ARG A 69 7.80 -11.37 -9.60
N TYR A 70 6.83 -10.55 -9.19
CA TYR A 70 5.45 -10.76 -9.60
C TYR A 70 4.61 -9.50 -9.44
N SER A 71 3.83 -9.18 -10.46
CA SER A 71 2.78 -8.17 -10.39
C SER A 71 1.57 -8.65 -11.19
N SER A 72 0.49 -9.01 -10.52
CA SER A 72 -0.78 -9.37 -11.16
C SER A 72 -1.37 -8.20 -11.93
N ASN A 73 -1.21 -6.99 -11.41
CA ASN A 73 -1.74 -5.76 -12.00
C ASN A 73 -1.06 -5.40 -13.34
N LEU A 74 0.24 -5.65 -13.44
CA LEU A 74 1.04 -5.37 -14.64
C LEU A 74 1.14 -6.58 -15.56
N GLY A 75 0.73 -7.78 -15.11
CA GLY A 75 0.87 -9.03 -15.86
C GLY A 75 2.33 -9.46 -16.03
N LEU A 76 3.22 -9.04 -15.12
CA LEU A 76 4.66 -9.30 -15.20
C LEU A 76 5.10 -10.33 -14.15
N ARG A 77 6.08 -11.14 -14.54
CA ARG A 77 6.73 -12.13 -13.67
C ARG A 77 8.23 -12.20 -13.98
N ASP A 78 9.04 -12.25 -12.92
CA ASP A 78 10.50 -12.35 -12.97
C ASP A 78 11.14 -11.38 -13.96
N ALA A 79 10.59 -10.15 -14.02
CA ALA A 79 11.08 -9.10 -14.90
C ALA A 79 12.32 -8.43 -14.29
N PRO A 80 13.48 -8.46 -14.96
CA PRO A 80 14.72 -7.82 -14.49
C PRO A 80 14.64 -6.31 -14.74
N LEU A 81 13.68 -5.65 -14.09
CA LEU A 81 13.24 -4.30 -14.43
C LEU A 81 14.38 -3.29 -14.34
N VAL A 82 15.14 -3.30 -13.25
CA VAL A 82 16.23 -2.31 -13.05
C VAL A 82 17.34 -2.48 -14.07
N GLN A 83 17.68 -3.73 -14.46
CA GLN A 83 18.73 -4.00 -15.44
C GLN A 83 18.39 -3.57 -16.87
N LEU A 84 17.10 -3.39 -17.17
CA LEU A 84 16.62 -2.95 -18.49
C LEU A 84 16.54 -1.42 -18.61
N LEU A 85 16.71 -0.68 -17.50
CA LEU A 85 16.66 0.77 -17.48
C LEU A 85 17.99 1.38 -17.92
N GLU A 86 17.93 2.49 -18.67
CA GLU A 86 19.12 3.25 -19.09
C GLU A 86 19.86 3.89 -17.92
N THR A 87 19.10 4.30 -16.90
CA THR A 87 19.64 4.87 -15.65
C THR A 87 19.07 4.12 -14.47
N GLU A 88 19.94 3.53 -13.66
CA GLU A 88 19.54 2.81 -12.47
C GLU A 88 18.92 3.75 -11.42
N PRO A 89 17.74 3.41 -10.84
CA PRO A 89 17.18 4.17 -9.74
C PRO A 89 18.02 4.01 -8.47
N VAL A 90 18.25 5.09 -7.73
CA VAL A 90 18.98 5.04 -6.45
C VAL A 90 18.22 4.28 -5.35
N VAL A 91 16.91 4.09 -5.55
CA VAL A 91 16.03 3.28 -4.70
C VAL A 91 15.06 2.53 -5.59
N PHE A 92 14.96 1.21 -5.38
CA PHE A 92 13.93 0.35 -5.97
C PHE A 92 13.13 -0.33 -4.84
N ALA A 93 11.81 -0.21 -4.84
CA ALA A 93 10.97 -0.67 -3.75
C ALA A 93 9.61 -1.23 -4.22
N ASN A 94 8.92 -1.94 -3.32
CA ASN A 94 7.48 -2.15 -3.42
C ASN A 94 6.75 -0.82 -3.13
N ASP A 95 5.62 -0.58 -3.78
CA ASP A 95 4.80 0.64 -3.63
C ASP A 95 4.29 0.85 -2.20
N LEU A 96 3.81 -0.22 -1.54
CA LEU A 96 3.33 -0.16 -0.17
C LEU A 96 4.47 0.02 0.84
N ASP A 97 5.65 -0.59 0.60
CA ASP A 97 6.84 -0.35 1.42
C ASP A 97 7.24 1.13 1.36
N ALA A 98 7.28 1.69 0.15
CA ALA A 98 7.57 3.11 -0.02
C ALA A 98 6.51 3.99 0.66
N ALA A 99 5.21 3.68 0.49
CA ALA A 99 4.14 4.42 1.14
C ALA A 99 4.25 4.38 2.68
N ALA A 100 4.60 3.24 3.25
CA ALA A 100 4.76 3.09 4.69
C ALA A 100 5.92 3.95 5.23
N VAL A 101 7.07 3.97 4.54
CA VAL A 101 8.19 4.87 4.88
C VAL A 101 7.79 6.33 4.73
N GLY A 102 7.00 6.66 3.69
CA GLY A 102 6.46 8.01 3.48
C GLY A 102 5.56 8.47 4.62
N GLU A 103 4.71 7.61 5.11
CA GLU A 103 3.81 7.91 6.22
C GLU A 103 4.50 7.91 7.59
N ALA A 104 5.69 7.31 7.75
CA ALA A 104 6.39 7.27 9.02
C ALA A 104 6.92 8.64 9.44
N ASP A 105 6.77 8.99 10.72
CA ASP A 105 7.24 10.22 11.33
C ASP A 105 8.13 9.97 12.57
N GLY A 106 8.73 8.78 12.63
CA GLY A 106 9.57 8.29 13.72
C GLY A 106 8.86 7.21 14.57
N GLY A 107 9.64 6.48 15.37
CA GLY A 107 9.13 5.39 16.19
C GLY A 107 8.58 4.22 15.40
N THR A 108 7.49 3.62 15.89
CA THR A 108 6.84 2.45 15.29
C THR A 108 5.51 2.82 14.64
N LEU A 109 5.36 2.46 13.37
CA LEU A 109 4.15 2.72 12.59
C LEU A 109 3.71 1.45 11.88
N ALA A 110 2.43 1.13 11.97
CA ALA A 110 1.77 0.22 11.05
C ALA A 110 0.97 1.03 10.02
N LEU A 111 1.17 0.78 8.73
CA LEU A 111 0.31 1.27 7.65
C LEU A 111 -0.60 0.13 7.20
N LEU A 112 -1.90 0.33 7.22
CA LEU A 112 -2.89 -0.54 6.58
C LEU A 112 -3.44 0.18 5.35
N GLN A 113 -3.18 -0.36 4.18
CA GLN A 113 -3.64 0.19 2.90
C GLN A 113 -4.87 -0.57 2.41
N ILE A 114 -5.96 0.18 2.11
CA ILE A 114 -7.24 -0.38 1.70
C ILE A 114 -7.64 0.24 0.36
N GLY A 115 -7.49 -0.56 -0.68
CA GLY A 115 -7.81 -0.19 -2.05
C GLY A 115 -8.36 -1.37 -2.83
N THR A 116 -7.74 -1.73 -3.95
CA THR A 116 -8.07 -2.94 -4.72
C THR A 116 -7.94 -4.20 -3.86
N GLY A 117 -6.95 -4.23 -2.95
CA GLY A 117 -6.73 -5.23 -1.92
C GLY A 117 -6.62 -4.63 -0.52
N ILE A 118 -6.23 -5.46 0.45
CA ILE A 118 -5.92 -5.07 1.84
C ILE A 118 -4.55 -5.62 2.18
N ALA A 119 -3.59 -4.75 2.46
CA ALA A 119 -2.28 -5.14 2.94
C ALA A 119 -1.73 -4.13 3.95
N GLY A 120 -0.87 -4.59 4.85
CA GLY A 120 -0.21 -3.76 5.84
C GLY A 120 1.30 -3.75 5.67
N ARG A 121 1.95 -2.75 6.28
CA ARG A 121 3.40 -2.72 6.47
C ARG A 121 3.70 -2.17 7.85
N PHE A 122 4.81 -2.60 8.39
CA PHE A 122 5.29 -2.14 9.67
C PHE A 122 6.65 -1.44 9.50
N VAL A 123 6.77 -0.25 10.07
CA VAL A 123 7.97 0.58 10.00
C VAL A 123 8.49 0.81 11.41
N VAL A 124 9.79 0.62 11.58
CA VAL A 124 10.52 0.91 12.82
C VAL A 124 11.65 1.86 12.48
N ASP A 125 11.69 3.01 13.15
CA ASP A 125 12.72 4.05 12.98
C ASP A 125 12.97 4.46 11.51
N GLY A 126 11.90 4.45 10.71
CA GLY A 126 11.93 4.86 9.31
C GLY A 126 12.27 3.76 8.30
N ASP A 127 12.54 2.55 8.74
CA ASP A 127 12.80 1.41 7.87
C ASP A 127 11.67 0.37 7.96
N VAL A 128 11.25 -0.18 6.82
CA VAL A 128 10.25 -1.26 6.77
C VAL A 128 10.82 -2.52 7.40
N LEU A 129 10.02 -3.20 8.23
CA LEU A 129 10.40 -4.47 8.83
C LEU A 129 10.80 -5.49 7.75
N PRO A 130 12.01 -6.06 7.83
CA PRO A 130 12.47 -7.05 6.86
C PRO A 130 11.56 -8.27 6.77
N SER A 131 11.37 -8.78 5.56
CA SER A 131 10.54 -9.95 5.27
C SER A 131 11.31 -10.94 4.42
N ALA A 132 11.25 -12.22 4.78
CA ALA A 132 11.93 -13.29 4.06
C ALA A 132 11.42 -13.46 2.61
N THR A 133 10.14 -13.16 2.37
CA THR A 133 9.49 -13.33 1.07
C THR A 133 9.07 -12.02 0.42
N GLY A 134 9.22 -10.87 1.12
CA GLY A 134 8.65 -9.60 0.71
C GLY A 134 7.14 -9.46 0.94
N LEU A 135 6.49 -10.45 1.57
CA LEU A 135 5.04 -10.53 1.75
C LEU A 135 4.60 -10.34 3.23
N ALA A 136 5.45 -9.78 4.09
CA ALA A 136 5.02 -9.44 5.45
C ALA A 136 3.89 -8.41 5.39
N GLY A 137 2.86 -8.62 6.24
CA GLY A 137 1.73 -7.71 6.32
C GLY A 137 0.59 -7.99 5.33
N GLU A 138 0.57 -9.14 4.66
CA GLU A 138 -0.57 -9.58 3.83
C GLU A 138 -1.78 -10.00 4.70
N VAL A 139 -2.15 -9.12 5.67
CA VAL A 139 -3.20 -9.36 6.68
C VAL A 139 -4.59 -9.46 6.07
N GLY A 140 -4.82 -8.90 4.90
CA GLY A 140 -6.07 -9.04 4.15
C GLY A 140 -6.35 -10.49 3.74
N HIS A 141 -5.32 -11.33 3.67
CA HIS A 141 -5.45 -12.75 3.34
C HIS A 141 -5.57 -13.66 4.56
N LEU A 142 -5.63 -13.11 5.76
CA LEU A 142 -6.02 -13.88 6.95
C LEU A 142 -7.50 -14.28 6.85
N ARG A 143 -7.81 -15.48 7.34
CA ARG A 143 -9.18 -16.00 7.34
C ARG A 143 -10.03 -15.26 8.35
N PHE A 144 -11.00 -14.53 7.85
CA PHE A 144 -11.99 -13.76 8.63
C PHE A 144 -13.29 -14.58 8.86
N ARG A 145 -13.68 -15.41 7.87
CA ARG A 145 -14.85 -16.29 7.96
C ARG A 145 -14.48 -17.71 7.49
N ASP A 146 -14.91 -18.75 8.22
CA ASP A 146 -14.56 -20.15 7.89
C ASP A 146 -15.20 -20.60 6.56
N ASP A 147 -16.51 -20.48 6.42
CA ASP A 147 -17.25 -20.79 5.19
C ASP A 147 -17.52 -19.53 4.37
N GLY A 148 -16.45 -18.80 4.08
CA GLY A 148 -16.57 -17.45 3.55
C GLY A 148 -16.45 -17.33 2.04
N LEU A 149 -16.51 -16.08 1.58
CA LEU A 149 -16.45 -15.71 0.16
C LEU A 149 -15.10 -16.13 -0.47
N PRO A 150 -15.11 -16.53 -1.77
CA PRO A 150 -13.86 -16.80 -2.49
C PRO A 150 -13.00 -15.53 -2.59
N CYS A 151 -11.70 -15.70 -2.40
CA CYS A 151 -10.69 -14.64 -2.49
C CYS A 151 -9.86 -14.79 -3.75
N SER A 152 -9.33 -13.68 -4.26
CA SER A 152 -8.41 -13.62 -5.40
C SER A 152 -7.15 -14.46 -5.21
N CYS A 153 -6.74 -14.73 -3.97
CA CYS A 153 -5.59 -15.59 -3.64
C CYS A 153 -5.84 -17.09 -3.80
N GLY A 154 -7.03 -17.52 -4.24
CA GLY A 154 -7.42 -18.91 -4.43
C GLY A 154 -7.99 -19.60 -3.18
N ARG A 155 -8.02 -18.91 -2.02
CA ARG A 155 -8.65 -19.40 -0.78
C ARG A 155 -10.03 -18.77 -0.59
N SER A 156 -10.74 -19.16 0.47
CA SER A 156 -12.03 -18.57 0.86
C SER A 156 -11.93 -17.97 2.26
N GLY A 157 -12.80 -16.98 2.53
CA GLY A 157 -12.95 -16.39 3.85
C GLY A 157 -11.93 -15.33 4.24
N CYS A 158 -11.06 -14.91 3.34
CA CYS A 158 -10.09 -13.85 3.60
C CYS A 158 -10.79 -12.51 3.90
N ALA A 159 -10.24 -11.70 4.81
CA ALA A 159 -10.75 -10.37 5.12
C ALA A 159 -10.88 -9.49 3.86
N GLU A 160 -9.91 -9.57 2.95
CA GLU A 160 -9.90 -8.86 1.66
C GLU A 160 -11.16 -9.13 0.82
N ALA A 161 -11.71 -10.37 0.85
CA ALA A 161 -12.90 -10.70 0.10
C ALA A 161 -14.16 -9.94 0.55
N TYR A 162 -14.12 -9.35 1.73
CA TYR A 162 -15.21 -8.56 2.32
C TYR A 162 -14.92 -7.06 2.34
N GLY A 163 -13.68 -6.66 2.59
CA GLY A 163 -13.31 -5.28 2.90
C GLY A 163 -12.55 -4.53 1.82
N SER A 164 -12.11 -5.16 0.71
CA SER A 164 -11.41 -4.45 -0.36
C SER A 164 -12.35 -3.93 -1.43
N TRP A 165 -12.02 -2.78 -2.05
CA TRP A 165 -12.80 -2.27 -3.19
C TRP A 165 -12.81 -3.25 -4.35
N GLY A 166 -11.69 -3.93 -4.64
CA GLY A 166 -11.63 -4.92 -5.70
C GLY A 166 -12.61 -6.09 -5.51
N ALA A 167 -12.86 -6.52 -4.28
CA ALA A 167 -13.85 -7.56 -3.98
C ALA A 167 -15.27 -6.99 -3.99
N LEU A 168 -15.50 -5.82 -3.42
CA LEU A 168 -16.80 -5.15 -3.34
C LEU A 168 -17.32 -4.78 -4.74
N ALA A 169 -16.50 -4.16 -5.58
CA ALA A 169 -16.90 -3.78 -6.94
C ALA A 169 -17.26 -5.00 -7.82
N ARG A 170 -16.57 -6.13 -7.66
CA ARG A 170 -16.96 -7.37 -8.35
C ARG A 170 -18.29 -7.92 -7.89
N ARG A 171 -18.62 -7.78 -6.61
CA ARG A 171 -19.84 -8.30 -6.00
C ARG A 171 -21.04 -7.36 -6.19
N TYR A 172 -20.77 -6.08 -6.30
CA TYR A 172 -21.75 -5.01 -6.49
C TYR A 172 -21.41 -4.17 -7.73
N PRO A 173 -21.54 -4.73 -8.93
CA PRO A 173 -21.08 -4.06 -10.17
C PRO A 173 -21.88 -2.79 -10.52
N ALA A 174 -23.04 -2.59 -9.89
CA ALA A 174 -23.83 -1.37 -10.03
C ALA A 174 -23.32 -0.22 -9.16
N ALA A 175 -22.49 -0.48 -8.13
CA ALA A 175 -21.88 0.54 -7.29
C ALA A 175 -20.67 1.15 -8.03
N ALA A 176 -20.76 2.43 -8.38
CA ALA A 176 -19.67 3.16 -9.00
C ALA A 176 -18.64 3.65 -7.97
N GLU A 177 -19.10 3.89 -6.74
CA GLU A 177 -18.29 4.37 -5.63
C GLU A 177 -18.72 3.73 -4.29
N PRO A 178 -17.89 3.83 -3.23
CA PRO A 178 -18.17 3.19 -1.94
C PRO A 178 -19.48 3.65 -1.25
N SER A 179 -19.96 4.86 -1.55
CA SER A 179 -21.22 5.40 -1.03
C SER A 179 -22.47 4.72 -1.61
N ASP A 180 -22.35 4.03 -2.76
CA ASP A 180 -23.45 3.32 -3.41
C ASP A 180 -23.71 1.94 -2.77
N LEU A 181 -22.84 1.49 -1.88
CA LEU A 181 -22.96 0.18 -1.26
C LEU A 181 -24.05 0.17 -0.18
N PRO A 182 -24.80 -0.94 -0.05
CA PRO A 182 -25.76 -1.12 1.03
C PRO A 182 -25.09 -0.98 2.42
N PRO A 183 -25.78 -0.36 3.40
CA PRO A 183 -25.21 -0.13 4.74
C PRO A 183 -24.69 -1.40 5.43
N GLU A 184 -25.37 -2.52 5.27
CA GLU A 184 -24.95 -3.82 5.81
C GLU A 184 -23.67 -4.36 5.18
N VAL A 185 -23.43 -4.04 3.90
CA VAL A 185 -22.21 -4.39 3.17
C VAL A 185 -21.05 -3.53 3.69
N VAL A 186 -21.28 -2.24 3.89
CA VAL A 186 -20.29 -1.31 4.47
C VAL A 186 -19.94 -1.75 5.89
N ALA A 187 -20.94 -2.10 6.71
CA ALA A 187 -20.70 -2.60 8.07
C ALA A 187 -19.86 -3.87 8.09
N GLY A 188 -20.16 -4.84 7.23
CA GLY A 188 -19.36 -6.07 7.07
C GLY A 188 -17.95 -5.83 6.55
N ALA A 189 -17.78 -4.83 5.68
CA ALA A 189 -16.45 -4.42 5.20
C ALA A 189 -15.64 -3.76 6.31
N HIS A 190 -16.25 -2.90 7.13
CA HIS A 190 -15.61 -2.28 8.29
C HIS A 190 -15.14 -3.33 9.31
N GLU A 191 -15.98 -4.36 9.60
CA GLU A 191 -15.59 -5.48 10.48
C GLU A 191 -14.37 -6.25 9.92
N ALA A 192 -14.38 -6.58 8.63
CA ALA A 192 -13.27 -7.29 7.99
C ALA A 192 -11.96 -6.47 7.98
N ILE A 193 -12.06 -5.16 7.76
CA ILE A 193 -10.92 -4.24 7.81
C ILE A 193 -10.41 -4.13 9.25
N GLY A 194 -11.30 -3.99 10.21
CA GLY A 194 -10.96 -3.95 11.63
C GLY A 194 -10.28 -5.23 12.12
N PHE A 195 -10.72 -6.40 11.64
CA PHE A 195 -10.06 -7.67 11.89
C PHE A 195 -8.62 -7.69 11.34
N ALA A 196 -8.40 -7.22 10.10
CA ALA A 196 -7.06 -7.13 9.51
C ALA A 196 -6.17 -6.12 10.27
N ALA A 197 -6.74 -5.01 10.69
CA ALA A 197 -6.08 -4.00 11.53
C ALA A 197 -5.67 -4.59 12.89
N ALA A 198 -6.57 -5.32 13.55
CA ALA A 198 -6.32 -5.96 14.83
C ALA A 198 -5.20 -7.00 14.74
N ALA A 199 -5.17 -7.80 13.67
CA ALA A 199 -4.09 -8.76 13.44
C ALA A 199 -2.72 -8.06 13.28
N LEU A 200 -2.67 -6.94 12.57
CA LEU A 200 -1.45 -6.17 12.40
C LEU A 200 -0.99 -5.53 13.73
N VAL A 201 -1.91 -4.91 14.47
CA VAL A 201 -1.63 -4.29 15.76
C VAL A 201 -1.20 -5.31 16.81
N ALA A 202 -1.92 -6.43 16.95
CA ALA A 202 -1.59 -7.47 17.91
C ALA A 202 -0.22 -8.12 17.66
N THR A 203 0.25 -8.12 16.39
CA THR A 203 1.52 -8.75 16.01
C THR A 203 2.71 -7.82 16.13
N CYS A 204 2.49 -6.53 15.82
CA CYS A 204 3.58 -5.55 15.67
C CYS A 204 3.65 -4.53 16.79
N ASP A 205 2.60 -4.41 17.63
CA ASP A 205 2.48 -3.43 18.73
C ASP A 205 2.95 -2.01 18.31
N PRO A 206 2.31 -1.41 17.29
CA PRO A 206 2.71 -0.10 16.79
C PRO A 206 2.21 1.02 17.71
N GLY A 207 3.01 2.09 17.88
CA GLY A 207 2.51 3.30 18.51
C GLY A 207 1.43 4.01 17.68
N THR A 208 1.47 3.83 16.36
CA THR A 208 0.49 4.42 15.43
C THR A 208 0.07 3.40 14.37
N LEU A 209 -1.25 3.26 14.16
CA LEU A 209 -1.85 2.59 13.01
C LEU A 209 -2.40 3.67 12.06
N ARG A 210 -1.80 3.80 10.87
CA ARG A 210 -2.34 4.66 9.80
C ARG A 210 -3.12 3.83 8.80
N ILE A 211 -4.28 4.36 8.41
CA ILE A 211 -5.17 3.72 7.45
C ILE A 211 -5.20 4.57 6.18
N GLY A 212 -4.67 4.02 5.10
CA GLY A 212 -4.58 4.65 3.79
C GLY A 212 -5.42 3.97 2.73
N GLY A 213 -5.38 4.53 1.52
CA GLY A 213 -6.07 4.00 0.35
C GLY A 213 -7.44 4.60 0.07
N GLY A 214 -7.99 4.26 -1.09
CA GLY A 214 -9.21 4.88 -1.60
C GLY A 214 -10.43 4.67 -0.71
N LEU A 215 -10.60 3.48 -0.11
CA LEU A 215 -11.70 3.22 0.82
C LEU A 215 -11.56 3.99 2.13
N ALA A 216 -10.33 4.13 2.64
CA ALA A 216 -10.09 4.95 3.82
C ALA A 216 -10.40 6.43 3.57
N ALA A 217 -10.13 6.92 2.36
CA ALA A 217 -10.51 8.27 1.96
C ALA A 217 -12.02 8.45 1.84
N ALA A 218 -12.72 7.46 1.26
CA ALA A 218 -14.15 7.52 1.02
C ALA A 218 -14.99 7.40 2.31
N TRP A 219 -14.64 6.48 3.21
CA TRP A 219 -15.39 6.23 4.45
C TRP A 219 -14.94 7.10 5.62
N GLY A 220 -13.75 7.66 5.56
CA GLY A 220 -13.28 8.65 6.54
C GLY A 220 -13.37 8.18 7.99
N GLU A 221 -13.96 9.03 8.84
CA GLU A 221 -14.01 8.77 10.31
C GLU A 221 -14.85 7.54 10.67
N THR A 222 -15.90 7.22 9.91
CA THR A 222 -16.74 6.05 10.20
C THR A 222 -15.95 4.73 10.14
N LEU A 223 -14.98 4.64 9.22
CA LEU A 223 -14.06 3.51 9.16
C LEU A 223 -13.10 3.51 10.36
N LEU A 224 -12.53 4.67 10.72
CA LEU A 224 -11.60 4.75 11.85
C LEU A 224 -12.28 4.38 13.19
N GLU A 225 -13.52 4.83 13.40
CA GLU A 225 -14.33 4.44 14.55
C GLU A 225 -14.58 2.92 14.58
N ALA A 226 -14.93 2.33 13.43
CA ALA A 226 -15.09 0.88 13.31
C ALA A 226 -13.79 0.14 13.65
N VAL A 227 -12.64 0.60 13.13
CA VAL A 227 -11.35 0.01 13.44
C VAL A 227 -11.02 0.12 14.94
N ARG A 228 -11.21 1.28 15.57
CA ARG A 228 -11.00 1.44 17.02
C ARG A 228 -11.86 0.47 17.85
N ARG A 229 -13.12 0.28 17.45
CA ARG A 229 -14.01 -0.70 18.10
C ARG A 229 -13.46 -2.12 17.95
N GLU A 230 -13.10 -2.54 16.73
CA GLU A 230 -12.54 -3.87 16.48
C GLU A 230 -11.21 -4.10 17.23
N LEU A 231 -10.36 -3.07 17.35
CA LEU A 231 -9.16 -3.16 18.20
C LEU A 231 -9.54 -3.40 19.67
N SER A 232 -10.49 -2.66 20.21
CA SER A 232 -10.90 -2.80 21.61
C SER A 232 -11.49 -4.19 21.94
N GLU A 233 -12.05 -4.88 20.94
CA GLU A 233 -12.64 -6.21 21.09
C GLU A 233 -11.66 -7.36 20.86
N ARG A 234 -10.58 -7.13 20.07
CA ARG A 234 -9.71 -8.21 19.56
C ARG A 234 -8.27 -8.15 20.05
N VAL A 235 -7.83 -7.02 20.55
CA VAL A 235 -6.45 -6.81 21.00
C VAL A 235 -6.41 -6.62 22.50
N LEU A 236 -5.27 -6.87 23.15
CA LEU A 236 -5.11 -6.62 24.58
C LEU A 236 -5.45 -5.15 24.89
N PRO A 237 -6.19 -4.87 25.98
CA PRO A 237 -6.65 -3.53 26.30
C PRO A 237 -5.53 -2.48 26.34
N ASP A 238 -4.37 -2.83 26.89
CA ASP A 238 -3.22 -1.91 26.99
C ASP A 238 -2.65 -1.58 25.61
N VAL A 239 -2.58 -2.56 24.70
CA VAL A 239 -2.10 -2.37 23.30
C VAL A 239 -3.12 -1.53 22.53
N ALA A 240 -4.42 -1.85 22.65
CA ALA A 240 -5.47 -1.08 21.99
C ALA A 240 -5.49 0.39 22.45
N ALA A 241 -5.30 0.62 23.76
CA ALA A 241 -5.26 1.98 24.34
C ALA A 241 -4.01 2.76 23.96
N ALA A 242 -2.88 2.08 23.74
CA ALA A 242 -1.61 2.70 23.35
C ALA A 242 -1.53 3.01 21.85
N THR A 243 -2.32 2.33 21.00
CA THR A 243 -2.26 2.49 19.54
C THR A 243 -3.11 3.67 19.07
N ALA A 244 -2.47 4.72 18.55
CA ALA A 244 -3.17 5.81 17.88
C ALA A 244 -3.67 5.36 16.51
N VAL A 245 -5.00 5.43 16.25
CA VAL A 245 -5.60 5.10 14.94
C VAL A 245 -5.86 6.38 14.17
N GLU A 246 -5.14 6.58 13.06
CA GLU A 246 -5.12 7.80 12.26
C GLU A 246 -5.39 7.52 10.77
N ARG A 247 -5.80 8.54 10.03
CA ARG A 247 -5.77 8.49 8.56
C ARG A 247 -4.36 8.65 8.04
N GLY A 248 -4.07 8.02 6.87
CA GLY A 248 -2.89 8.33 6.09
C GLY A 248 -2.86 9.84 5.75
N ARG A 249 -1.70 10.45 5.92
CA ARG A 249 -1.53 11.92 5.81
C ARG A 249 -1.15 12.37 4.42
N LEU A 250 -0.46 11.53 3.66
CA LEU A 250 0.18 11.90 2.40
C LEU A 250 -0.62 11.49 1.15
N GLY A 251 -1.60 10.58 1.28
CA GLY A 251 -2.42 10.16 0.15
C GLY A 251 -1.58 9.71 -1.05
N ASP A 252 -1.82 10.31 -2.21
CA ASP A 252 -1.13 9.99 -3.46
C ASP A 252 0.39 10.26 -3.44
N SER A 253 0.88 11.09 -2.52
CA SER A 253 2.31 11.39 -2.40
C SER A 253 3.07 10.43 -1.47
N ALA A 254 2.40 9.53 -0.75
CA ALA A 254 3.02 8.70 0.27
C ALA A 254 4.20 7.88 -0.26
N ALA A 255 4.01 7.14 -1.36
CA ALA A 255 5.05 6.34 -1.97
C ALA A 255 6.21 7.20 -2.53
N LEU A 256 5.89 8.33 -3.14
CA LEU A 256 6.88 9.27 -3.68
C LEU A 256 7.78 9.86 -2.58
N VAL A 257 7.17 10.31 -1.48
CA VAL A 257 7.89 10.80 -0.30
C VAL A 257 8.73 9.69 0.34
N GLY A 258 8.19 8.49 0.42
CA GLY A 258 8.90 7.33 0.96
C GLY A 258 10.15 6.96 0.16
N LEU A 259 10.09 7.00 -1.18
CA LEU A 259 11.26 6.81 -2.03
C LEU A 259 12.35 7.84 -1.70
N ALA A 260 11.98 9.11 -1.54
CA ALA A 260 12.94 10.16 -1.22
C ALA A 260 13.56 10.00 0.19
N ARG A 261 12.78 9.50 1.17
CA ARG A 261 13.27 9.20 2.52
C ARG A 261 14.19 7.98 2.54
N SER A 262 13.96 7.00 1.67
CA SER A 262 14.78 5.79 1.52
C SER A 262 16.06 6.01 0.71
N ALA A 263 16.16 7.08 -0.07
CA ALA A 263 17.32 7.46 -0.87
C ALA A 263 18.40 8.11 0.02
N LYS A 264 19.16 7.28 0.73
CA LYS A 264 20.26 7.71 1.63
C LYS A 264 21.50 8.16 0.84
#